data_ed60c457af0959d49cfb8d13b4123bdd
#
_entry.id   ed60c457af0959d49cfb8d13b4123bdd
#
_cell.length_a   1.000
_cell.length_b   1.000
_cell.length_c   1.000
_cell.angle_alpha   90.00
_cell.angle_beta   90.00
_cell.angle_gamma   90.00
#
_symmetry.space_group_name_H-M   'P 1'
#
loop_
_entity.id
_entity.type
_entity.pdbx_description
1 polymer ?
#
loop_
_entity_poly.entity_id
_entity_poly.type
_entity_poly.pdbx_seq_one_letter_code
_entity_poly.pdbx_strand_id
1 'polypeptide(L)'
;MILTSNTFTHQLIEQTVRINDIVLDGTTANGINTRFLATRVGNAGKVLSYATTKDNANAAAASLFMSGLSDRVTLLGKTLDDQFINELGSQNQISFAIFDYSDDAKNVNDRPTDYLQQISYVLPRLTHGGLLIVKFDQVPEAWLEYKNNLLEADYSQASYITRFVQTDVIERI
;
A
#
# COMPACT_ATOMS: atom_id res chain seq x y z
N MET A 1 -23.70 1.48 11.03
CA MET A 1 -23.32 1.66 9.60
C MET A 1 -22.05 0.84 9.34
N ILE A 2 -22.05 0.06 8.27
CA ILE A 2 -20.86 -0.69 7.84
C ILE A 2 -19.98 0.25 7.03
N LEU A 3 -18.70 0.34 7.38
CA LEU A 3 -17.75 1.18 6.65
C LEU A 3 -17.47 0.59 5.25
N THR A 4 -17.25 1.45 4.28
CA THR A 4 -16.68 1.00 3.01
C THR A 4 -15.24 0.54 3.22
N SER A 5 -14.72 -0.30 2.33
CA SER A 5 -13.31 -0.73 2.39
C SER A 5 -12.35 0.47 2.37
N ASN A 6 -12.64 1.51 1.59
CA ASN A 6 -11.82 2.72 1.54
C ASN A 6 -11.87 3.51 2.85
N THR A 7 -13.05 3.70 3.42
CA THR A 7 -13.19 4.38 4.72
C THR A 7 -12.46 3.62 5.82
N PHE A 8 -12.57 2.31 5.85
CA PHE A 8 -11.86 1.46 6.80
C PHE A 8 -10.34 1.62 6.63
N THR A 9 -9.83 1.56 5.41
CA THR A 9 -8.40 1.75 5.12
C THR A 9 -7.92 3.13 5.56
N HIS A 10 -8.67 4.19 5.27
CA HIS A 10 -8.31 5.54 5.67
C HIS A 10 -8.27 5.70 7.20
N GLN A 11 -9.18 5.07 7.93
CA GLN A 11 -9.12 5.07 9.40
C GLN A 11 -7.86 4.37 9.93
N LEU A 12 -7.46 3.26 9.31
CA LEU A 12 -6.20 2.59 9.68
C LEU A 12 -4.98 3.48 9.41
N ILE A 13 -4.96 4.19 8.28
CA ILE A 13 -3.91 5.17 7.97
C ILE A 13 -3.87 6.25 9.05
N GLU A 14 -5.00 6.84 9.40
CA GLU A 14 -5.07 7.89 10.44
C GLU A 14 -4.60 7.42 11.82
N GLN A 15 -4.86 6.16 12.16
CA GLN A 15 -4.46 5.59 13.45
C GLN A 15 -2.99 5.18 13.49
N THR A 16 -2.41 4.80 12.36
CA THR A 16 -1.09 4.18 12.29
C THR A 16 0.00 5.15 11.85
N VAL A 17 -0.26 5.94 10.80
CA VAL A 17 0.75 6.81 10.17
C VAL A 17 0.99 8.05 11.02
N ARG A 18 2.27 8.33 11.30
CA ARG A 18 2.72 9.49 12.05
C ARG A 18 3.47 10.47 11.15
N ILE A 19 3.61 11.71 11.62
CA ILE A 19 4.45 12.72 10.97
C ILE A 19 5.89 12.18 10.92
N ASN A 20 6.54 12.38 9.78
CA ASN A 20 7.90 11.93 9.46
C ASN A 20 8.02 10.44 9.13
N ASP A 21 6.92 9.69 9.11
CA ASP A 21 6.95 8.29 8.68
C ASP A 21 7.31 8.15 7.19
N ILE A 22 7.83 6.98 6.86
CA ILE A 22 7.94 6.49 5.49
C ILE A 22 6.84 5.47 5.28
N VAL A 23 6.05 5.67 4.24
CA VAL A 23 4.92 4.81 3.89
C VAL A 23 4.95 4.44 2.40
N LEU A 24 4.19 3.43 2.02
CA LEU A 24 4.22 2.89 0.68
C LEU A 24 2.81 2.71 0.10
N ASP A 25 2.63 3.15 -1.14
CA ASP A 25 1.52 2.77 -2.01
C ASP A 25 2.06 1.93 -3.17
N GLY A 26 1.84 0.62 -3.10
CA GLY A 26 2.31 -0.33 -4.12
C GLY A 26 1.46 -0.36 -5.38
N THR A 27 0.31 0.32 -5.38
CA THR A 27 -0.68 0.32 -6.47
C THR A 27 -1.29 1.70 -6.64
N THR A 28 -0.52 2.65 -7.12
CA THR A 28 -0.89 4.08 -7.18
C THR A 28 -2.25 4.32 -7.84
N ALA A 29 -2.56 3.63 -8.94
CA ALA A 29 -3.80 3.78 -9.69
C ALA A 29 -4.14 5.27 -9.95
N ASN A 30 -5.28 5.75 -9.45
CA ASN A 30 -5.71 7.15 -9.56
C ASN A 30 -5.02 8.11 -8.56
N GLY A 31 -4.18 7.59 -7.66
CA GLY A 31 -3.42 8.39 -6.69
C GLY A 31 -4.17 8.78 -5.42
N ILE A 32 -5.39 8.30 -5.19
CA ILE A 32 -6.19 8.66 -4.00
C ILE A 32 -5.48 8.22 -2.71
N ASN A 33 -5.03 6.99 -2.62
CA ASN A 33 -4.32 6.49 -1.44
C ASN A 33 -2.98 7.20 -1.27
N THR A 34 -2.21 7.38 -2.34
CA THR A 34 -0.95 8.13 -2.31
C THR A 34 -1.15 9.53 -1.75
N ARG A 35 -2.15 10.26 -2.24
CA ARG A 35 -2.46 11.61 -1.75
C ARG A 35 -2.86 11.61 -0.28
N PHE A 36 -3.68 10.68 0.14
CA PHE A 36 -4.11 10.56 1.54
C PHE A 36 -2.91 10.27 2.46
N LEU A 37 -2.06 9.33 2.10
CA LEU A 37 -0.82 9.04 2.82
C LEU A 37 0.09 10.27 2.91
N ALA A 38 0.24 11.02 1.80
CA ALA A 38 1.06 12.22 1.76
C ALA A 38 0.55 13.32 2.71
N THR A 39 -0.76 13.43 2.92
CA THR A 39 -1.31 14.38 3.91
C THR A 39 -0.93 14.00 5.33
N ARG A 40 -0.75 12.71 5.62
CA ARG A 40 -0.51 12.20 6.99
C ARG A 40 0.96 12.26 7.39
N VAL A 41 1.88 12.02 6.46
CA VAL A 41 3.32 11.95 6.79
C VAL A 41 3.97 13.32 7.05
N GLY A 42 3.31 14.42 6.68
CA GLY A 42 3.85 15.77 6.86
C GLY A 42 4.99 16.11 5.90
N ASN A 43 5.60 17.28 6.10
CA ASN A 43 6.61 17.84 5.19
C ASN A 43 7.92 17.04 5.16
N ALA A 44 8.29 16.41 6.26
CA ALA A 44 9.52 15.63 6.39
C ALA A 44 9.31 14.12 6.23
N GLY A 45 8.03 13.68 6.10
CA GLY A 45 7.70 12.30 5.79
C GLY A 45 7.81 11.99 4.30
N LYS A 46 7.72 10.72 3.97
CA LYS A 46 7.89 10.24 2.59
C LYS A 46 6.88 9.18 2.22
N VAL A 47 6.31 9.31 1.04
CA VAL A 47 5.50 8.28 0.40
C VAL A 47 6.27 7.72 -0.78
N LEU A 48 6.51 6.41 -0.81
CA LEU A 48 6.92 5.70 -2.01
C LEU A 48 5.66 5.23 -2.72
N SER A 49 5.50 5.59 -3.99
CA SER A 49 4.30 5.26 -4.76
C SER A 49 4.68 4.65 -6.11
N TYR A 50 4.15 3.47 -6.39
CA TYR A 50 4.46 2.67 -7.57
C TYR A 50 3.28 2.67 -8.53
N ALA A 51 3.47 3.28 -9.70
CA ALA A 51 2.46 3.36 -10.76
C ALA A 51 2.81 2.42 -11.91
N THR A 52 1.94 1.46 -12.19
CA THR A 52 2.18 0.42 -13.21
C THR A 52 2.09 0.94 -14.64
N THR A 53 1.42 2.07 -14.87
CA THR A 53 1.29 2.68 -16.18
C THR A 53 1.76 4.13 -16.18
N LYS A 54 2.22 4.61 -17.33
CA LYS A 54 2.62 6.01 -17.50
C LYS A 54 1.44 6.97 -17.29
N ASP A 55 0.24 6.59 -17.73
CA ASP A 55 -0.96 7.40 -17.55
C ASP A 55 -1.32 7.55 -16.09
N ASN A 56 -1.26 6.49 -15.30
CA ASN A 56 -1.46 6.55 -13.85
C ASN A 56 -0.40 7.41 -13.16
N ALA A 57 0.87 7.26 -13.55
CA ALA A 57 1.95 8.08 -13.01
C ALA A 57 1.70 9.57 -13.30
N ASN A 58 1.32 9.92 -14.51
CA ASN A 58 1.05 11.30 -14.92
C ASN A 58 -0.16 11.87 -14.18
N ALA A 59 -1.25 11.10 -14.06
CA ALA A 59 -2.45 11.52 -13.35
C ALA A 59 -2.19 11.75 -11.86
N ALA A 60 -1.45 10.84 -11.22
CA ALA A 60 -1.05 10.99 -9.82
C ALA A 60 -0.13 12.21 -9.62
N ALA A 61 0.86 12.40 -10.49
CA ALA A 61 1.76 13.55 -10.43
C ALA A 61 1.01 14.88 -10.52
N ALA A 62 0.05 14.99 -11.46
CA ALA A 62 -0.78 16.18 -11.60
C ALA A 62 -1.62 16.45 -10.34
N SER A 63 -2.25 15.43 -9.78
CA SER A 63 -3.06 15.53 -8.56
C SER A 63 -2.22 15.96 -7.35
N LEU A 64 -1.02 15.42 -7.19
CA LEU A 64 -0.10 15.77 -6.11
C LEU A 64 0.39 17.21 -6.26
N PHE A 65 0.73 17.62 -7.47
CA PHE A 65 1.14 19.00 -7.75
C PHE A 65 0.03 20.00 -7.40
N MET A 66 -1.18 19.74 -7.85
CA MET A 66 -2.35 20.60 -7.57
C MET A 66 -2.67 20.68 -6.06
N SER A 67 -2.35 19.64 -5.30
CA SER A 67 -2.58 19.57 -3.86
C SER A 67 -1.40 20.09 -3.02
N GLY A 68 -0.29 20.48 -3.65
CA GLY A 68 0.93 20.92 -2.95
C GLY A 68 1.66 19.81 -2.20
N LEU A 69 1.53 18.55 -2.63
CA LEU A 69 2.04 17.37 -1.93
C LEU A 69 3.21 16.68 -2.65
N SER A 70 3.63 17.20 -3.82
CA SER A 70 4.65 16.55 -4.65
C SER A 70 5.97 16.27 -3.91
N ASP A 71 6.39 17.18 -3.03
CA ASP A 71 7.67 17.06 -2.33
C ASP A 71 7.71 15.91 -1.31
N ARG A 72 6.55 15.40 -0.91
CA ARG A 72 6.42 14.29 0.04
C ARG A 72 6.41 12.92 -0.62
N VAL A 73 6.28 12.88 -1.95
CA VAL A 73 6.05 11.64 -2.70
C VAL A 73 7.19 11.39 -3.67
N THR A 74 7.76 10.20 -3.60
CA THR A 74 8.61 9.64 -4.65
C THR A 74 7.72 8.76 -5.52
N LEU A 75 7.32 9.29 -6.66
CA LEU A 75 6.46 8.58 -7.61
C LEU A 75 7.33 7.81 -8.61
N LEU A 76 7.22 6.50 -8.57
CA LEU A 76 7.97 5.58 -9.42
C LEU A 76 7.04 5.06 -10.52
N GLY A 77 7.36 5.36 -11.76
CA GLY A 77 6.58 4.97 -12.95
C GLY A 77 6.83 3.52 -13.36
N LYS A 78 6.84 2.61 -12.39
CA LYS A 78 7.08 1.18 -12.58
C LYS A 78 6.38 0.36 -11.51
N THR A 79 6.29 -0.94 -11.70
CA THR A 79 5.90 -1.87 -10.63
C THR A 79 7.04 -2.01 -9.61
N LEU A 80 6.68 -2.31 -8.36
CA LEU A 80 7.65 -2.61 -7.31
C LEU A 80 8.43 -3.88 -7.66
N ASP A 81 9.75 -3.81 -7.57
CA ASP A 81 10.67 -4.90 -7.90
C ASP A 81 11.79 -5.04 -6.86
N ASP A 82 12.83 -5.79 -7.17
CA ASP A 82 13.98 -6.03 -6.29
C ASP A 82 14.80 -4.78 -5.98
N GLN A 83 14.62 -3.69 -6.74
CA GLN A 83 15.25 -2.40 -6.46
C GLN A 83 14.57 -1.64 -5.30
N PHE A 84 13.46 -2.14 -4.80
CA PHE A 84 12.71 -1.53 -3.69
C PHE A 84 13.60 -1.18 -2.49
N ILE A 85 14.51 -2.05 -2.11
CA ILE A 85 15.42 -1.82 -0.98
C ILE A 85 16.30 -0.58 -1.20
N ASN A 86 16.77 -0.37 -2.43
CA ASN A 86 17.56 0.81 -2.79
C ASN A 86 16.70 2.08 -2.81
N GLU A 87 15.47 1.97 -3.30
CA GLU A 87 14.51 3.07 -3.39
C GLU A 87 14.02 3.51 -2.01
N LEU A 88 13.80 2.57 -1.12
CA LEU A 88 13.47 2.83 0.30
C LEU A 88 14.67 3.41 1.06
N GLY A 89 15.85 2.90 0.79
CA GLY A 89 17.05 3.06 1.61
C GLY A 89 17.24 1.89 2.57
N SER A 90 18.44 1.29 2.55
CA SER A 90 18.73 0.01 3.20
C SER A 90 18.49 -0.01 4.72
N GLN A 91 18.54 1.16 5.38
CA GLN A 91 18.34 1.30 6.83
C GLN A 91 16.93 1.77 7.20
N ASN A 92 16.09 2.09 6.22
CA ASN A 92 14.77 2.62 6.46
C ASN A 92 13.73 1.50 6.62
N GLN A 93 12.67 1.82 7.34
CA GLN A 93 11.50 0.97 7.56
C GLN A 93 10.23 1.72 7.18
N ILE A 94 9.15 0.98 7.00
CA ILE A 94 7.84 1.48 6.57
C ILE A 94 6.84 1.28 7.70
N SER A 95 6.10 2.32 8.06
CA SER A 95 5.04 2.21 9.06
C SER A 95 3.70 1.73 8.47
N PHE A 96 3.49 1.95 7.18
CA PHE A 96 2.25 1.58 6.51
C PHE A 96 2.52 1.29 5.03
N ALA A 97 1.95 0.20 4.53
CA ALA A 97 1.98 -0.15 3.12
C ALA A 97 0.59 -0.59 2.64
N ILE A 98 0.24 -0.26 1.41
CA ILE A 98 -1.02 -0.68 0.78
C ILE A 98 -0.78 -1.23 -0.62
N PHE A 99 -1.43 -2.36 -0.91
CA PHE A 99 -1.59 -2.93 -2.25
C PHE A 99 -3.09 -3.11 -2.50
N ASP A 100 -3.66 -2.28 -3.36
CA ASP A 100 -5.08 -2.31 -3.69
C ASP A 100 -5.30 -2.92 -5.07
N TYR A 101 -5.74 -4.16 -5.09
CA TYR A 101 -6.10 -4.90 -6.30
C TYR A 101 -7.63 -4.97 -6.51
N SER A 102 -8.39 -4.19 -5.75
CA SER A 102 -9.86 -4.18 -5.74
C SER A 102 -10.46 -2.99 -6.48
N ASP A 103 -9.65 -2.18 -7.14
CA ASP A 103 -10.14 -1.01 -7.86
C ASP A 103 -11.11 -1.44 -8.96
N ASP A 104 -12.35 -0.93 -8.90
CA ASP A 104 -13.41 -1.21 -9.86
C ASP A 104 -13.02 -0.79 -11.30
N ALA A 105 -12.08 0.13 -11.45
CA ALA A 105 -11.54 0.54 -12.75
C ALA A 105 -10.46 -0.42 -13.29
N LYS A 106 -10.00 -1.36 -12.48
CA LYS A 106 -8.99 -2.35 -12.88
C LYS A 106 -9.64 -3.66 -13.28
N ASN A 107 -9.25 -4.15 -14.44
CA ASN A 107 -9.51 -5.54 -14.79
C ASN A 107 -8.76 -6.45 -13.79
N VAL A 108 -9.37 -7.57 -13.40
CA VAL A 108 -8.72 -8.61 -12.58
C VAL A 108 -7.36 -9.05 -13.19
N ASN A 109 -7.21 -8.88 -14.51
CA ASN A 109 -5.99 -9.18 -15.26
C ASN A 109 -4.87 -8.14 -15.08
N ASP A 110 -5.14 -6.98 -14.47
CA ASP A 110 -4.13 -5.92 -14.29
C ASP A 110 -3.27 -6.13 -13.04
N ARG A 111 -3.62 -7.11 -12.19
CA ARG A 111 -2.77 -7.48 -11.07
C ARG A 111 -1.51 -8.16 -11.60
N PRO A 112 -0.29 -7.70 -11.22
CA PRO A 112 0.95 -8.34 -11.62
C PRO A 112 0.97 -9.82 -11.21
N THR A 113 1.53 -10.68 -12.04
CA THR A 113 1.68 -12.11 -11.73
C THR A 113 2.64 -12.34 -10.56
N ASP A 114 3.56 -11.41 -10.33
CA ASP A 114 4.55 -11.43 -9.26
C ASP A 114 4.12 -10.64 -8.00
N TYR A 115 2.83 -10.36 -7.83
CA TYR A 115 2.34 -9.54 -6.72
C TYR A 115 2.72 -10.08 -5.34
N LEU A 116 2.78 -11.40 -5.16
CA LEU A 116 3.22 -12.00 -3.90
C LEU A 116 4.69 -11.71 -3.61
N GLN A 117 5.53 -11.71 -4.65
CA GLN A 117 6.93 -11.35 -4.51
C GLN A 117 7.09 -9.88 -4.11
N GLN A 118 6.31 -8.98 -4.71
CA GLN A 118 6.28 -7.56 -4.33
C GLN A 118 5.93 -7.38 -2.84
N ILE A 119 4.91 -8.06 -2.37
CA ILE A 119 4.51 -8.07 -0.95
C ILE A 119 5.63 -8.62 -0.08
N SER A 120 6.31 -9.68 -0.53
CA SER A 120 7.43 -10.31 0.20
C SER A 120 8.63 -9.38 0.38
N TYR A 121 8.86 -8.44 -0.54
CA TYR A 121 9.91 -7.42 -0.37
C TYR A 121 9.55 -6.40 0.72
N VAL A 122 8.26 -6.10 0.88
CA VAL A 122 7.76 -5.05 1.76
C VAL A 122 7.59 -5.52 3.21
N LEU A 123 7.02 -6.71 3.41
CA LEU A 123 6.66 -7.22 4.74
C LEU A 123 7.81 -7.15 5.77
N PRO A 124 9.04 -7.60 5.46
CA PRO A 124 10.13 -7.56 6.42
C PRO A 124 10.61 -6.15 6.75
N ARG A 125 10.18 -5.16 5.97
CA ARG A 125 10.58 -3.76 6.13
C ARG A 125 9.56 -2.94 6.92
N LEU A 126 8.47 -3.55 7.37
CA LEU A 126 7.53 -2.88 8.28
C LEU A 126 8.21 -2.61 9.62
N THR A 127 7.88 -1.46 10.21
CA THR A 127 8.21 -1.19 11.61
C THR A 127 7.45 -2.14 12.53
N HIS A 128 7.89 -2.28 13.75
CA HIS A 128 7.09 -2.94 14.79
C HIS A 128 5.77 -2.16 14.98
N GLY A 129 4.64 -2.85 14.91
CA GLY A 129 3.31 -2.23 14.87
C GLY A 129 2.93 -1.63 13.51
N GLY A 130 3.80 -1.73 12.51
CA GLY A 130 3.50 -1.28 11.15
C GLY A 130 2.51 -2.20 10.45
N LEU A 131 1.69 -1.64 9.55
CA LEU A 131 0.61 -2.35 8.86
C LEU A 131 0.89 -2.50 7.37
N LEU A 132 0.57 -3.67 6.85
CA LEU A 132 0.39 -3.93 5.43
C LEU A 132 -1.09 -4.18 5.16
N ILE A 133 -1.65 -3.45 4.21
CA ILE A 133 -3.03 -3.64 3.72
C ILE A 133 -2.99 -4.24 2.32
N VAL A 134 -3.74 -5.32 2.10
CA VAL A 134 -3.94 -5.89 0.76
C VAL A 134 -5.43 -6.04 0.51
N LYS A 135 -5.90 -5.55 -0.63
CA LYS A 135 -7.31 -5.53 -0.99
C LYS A 135 -7.57 -6.30 -2.27
N PHE A 136 -8.64 -7.09 -2.25
CA PHE A 136 -9.11 -7.84 -3.42
C PHE A 136 -10.63 -7.76 -3.53
N ASP A 137 -11.14 -7.70 -4.75
CA ASP A 137 -12.54 -8.00 -5.08
C ASP A 137 -12.78 -9.51 -5.19
N GLN A 138 -11.83 -10.24 -5.73
CA GLN A 138 -11.78 -11.71 -5.76
C GLN A 138 -10.46 -12.18 -5.17
N VAL A 139 -10.53 -12.80 -3.99
CA VAL A 139 -9.33 -13.21 -3.26
C VAL A 139 -8.68 -14.42 -3.95
N PRO A 140 -7.41 -14.30 -4.40
CA PRO A 140 -6.70 -15.44 -4.99
C PRO A 140 -6.40 -16.51 -3.93
N GLU A 141 -6.50 -17.77 -4.33
CA GLU A 141 -6.11 -18.90 -3.46
C GLU A 141 -4.63 -18.80 -3.04
N ALA A 142 -3.76 -18.40 -3.95
CA ALA A 142 -2.35 -18.19 -3.66
C ALA A 142 -2.10 -17.15 -2.55
N TRP A 143 -2.94 -16.13 -2.46
CA TRP A 143 -2.87 -15.14 -1.38
C TRP A 143 -3.28 -15.75 -0.03
N LEU A 144 -4.34 -16.55 0.00
CA LEU A 144 -4.77 -17.25 1.22
C LEU A 144 -3.68 -18.19 1.72
N GLU A 145 -3.07 -18.94 0.82
CA GLU A 145 -1.94 -19.83 1.14
C GLU A 145 -0.74 -19.03 1.66
N TYR A 146 -0.40 -17.93 1.01
CA TYR A 146 0.69 -17.05 1.46
C TYR A 146 0.46 -16.54 2.89
N LYS A 147 -0.73 -16.04 3.20
CA LYS A 147 -1.06 -15.56 4.55
C LYS A 147 -0.98 -16.66 5.60
N ASN A 148 -1.47 -17.86 5.26
CA ASN A 148 -1.46 -18.99 6.18
C ASN A 148 -0.05 -19.48 6.52
N ASN A 149 0.94 -19.17 5.66
CA ASN A 149 2.34 -19.52 5.88
C ASN A 149 3.13 -18.42 6.62
N LEU A 150 2.55 -17.27 6.91
CA LEU A 150 3.20 -16.25 7.72
C LEU A 150 3.38 -16.73 9.16
N LEU A 151 4.55 -16.46 9.74
CA LEU A 151 4.85 -16.86 11.12
C LEU A 151 4.02 -16.02 12.11
N GLU A 152 3.23 -16.69 12.92
CA GLU A 152 2.42 -16.04 13.97
C GLU A 152 3.25 -15.33 15.03
N ALA A 153 4.52 -15.70 15.17
CA ALA A 153 5.46 -15.02 16.07
C ALA A 153 5.87 -13.63 15.57
N ASP A 154 5.76 -13.40 14.24
CA ASP A 154 6.23 -12.16 13.61
C ASP A 154 5.08 -11.29 13.12
N TYR A 155 3.91 -11.88 12.84
CA TYR A 155 2.81 -11.19 12.20
C TYR A 155 1.45 -11.55 12.82
N SER A 156 0.65 -10.54 13.10
CA SER A 156 -0.77 -10.66 13.42
C SER A 156 -1.61 -10.34 12.18
N GLN A 157 -2.77 -10.95 12.04
CA GLN A 157 -3.61 -10.80 10.86
C GLN A 157 -5.06 -10.54 11.21
N ALA A 158 -5.73 -9.73 10.41
CA ALA A 158 -7.16 -9.52 10.45
C ALA A 158 -7.71 -9.33 9.03
N SER A 159 -8.99 -9.61 8.85
CA SER A 159 -9.68 -9.39 7.57
C SER A 159 -10.96 -8.60 7.79
N TYR A 160 -11.17 -7.59 6.98
CA TYR A 160 -12.42 -6.83 6.91
C TYR A 160 -13.10 -7.13 5.57
N ILE A 161 -14.24 -7.79 5.64
CA ILE A 161 -14.93 -8.30 4.45
C ILE A 161 -16.23 -7.54 4.26
N THR A 162 -16.35 -6.83 3.15
CA THR A 162 -17.59 -6.24 2.68
C THR A 162 -18.20 -7.09 1.56
N ARG A 163 -19.35 -6.69 1.05
CA ARG A 163 -19.99 -7.40 -0.07
C ARG A 163 -19.09 -7.53 -1.31
N PHE A 164 -18.25 -6.52 -1.58
CA PHE A 164 -17.52 -6.41 -2.83
C PHE A 164 -16.01 -6.54 -2.69
N VAL A 165 -15.48 -6.31 -1.48
CA VAL A 165 -14.02 -6.21 -1.25
C VAL A 165 -13.66 -6.90 0.06
N GLN A 166 -12.60 -7.71 0.01
CA GLN A 166 -11.89 -8.17 1.20
C GLN A 166 -10.64 -7.32 1.39
N THR A 167 -10.50 -6.77 2.58
CA THR A 167 -9.33 -6.00 3.02
C THR A 167 -8.61 -6.81 4.08
N ASP A 168 -7.43 -7.31 3.74
CA ASP A 168 -6.58 -8.03 4.67
C ASP A 168 -5.55 -7.08 5.29
N VAL A 169 -5.40 -7.18 6.61
CA VAL A 169 -4.49 -6.38 7.41
C VAL A 169 -3.45 -7.30 8.03
N ILE A 170 -2.18 -7.02 7.80
CA ILE A 170 -1.06 -7.73 8.41
C ILE A 170 -0.26 -6.72 9.23
N GLU A 171 -0.10 -7.01 10.52
CA GLU A 171 0.68 -6.20 11.44
C GLU A 171 1.97 -6.93 11.80
N ARG A 172 3.10 -6.22 11.75
CA ARG A 172 4.35 -6.74 12.31
C ARG A 172 4.37 -6.56 13.82
N ILE A 173 4.48 -7.65 14.56
CA ILE A 173 4.52 -7.69 16.03
C ILE A 173 5.93 -7.88 16.59
#